data_4ac845a0f7d777b4df7332dc4971ad03
#
_entry.id   4ac845a0f7d777b4df7332dc4971ad03
#
_cell.length_a   1.000
_cell.length_b   1.000
_cell.length_c   1.000
_cell.angle_alpha   90.00
_cell.angle_beta   90.00
_cell.angle_gamma   90.00
#
_symmetry.space_group_name_H-M   'P 1'
#
loop_
_entity.id
_entity.type
_entity.pdbx_description
1 polymer ?
#
loop_
_entity_poly.entity_id
_entity_poly.type
_entity_poly.pdbx_seq_one_letter_code
_entity_poly.pdbx_strand_id
1 'polypeptide(L)'
;AAAGAKWVIIGHSERRQYFGETDETVFKRTVAALEAGLKPIVCVGEKLEEREAGKTEQVLLAQLRGGLGKLSAQQLEQVTIAYEPVWAIGTGRTATPEMAQDAHRYIRSMIARQHGFGPANQMRILYGGSVKPDNIKGLMAQPDIDGALVGGASLEANSFASIVNYQ
;
A
#
# COMPACT_ATOMS: atom_id res chain seq x y z
N ALA A 1 -3.85 1.19 20.02
CA ALA A 1 -4.61 0.13 20.71
C ALA A 1 -5.46 0.70 21.85
N ALA A 2 -4.89 1.43 22.80
CA ALA A 2 -5.63 1.96 23.96
C ALA A 2 -6.87 2.82 23.60
N ALA A 3 -6.81 3.56 22.48
CA ALA A 3 -7.94 4.35 21.94
C ALA A 3 -8.93 3.55 21.10
N GLY A 4 -8.83 2.21 21.04
CA GLY A 4 -9.70 1.34 20.26
C GLY A 4 -9.29 1.15 18.80
N ALA A 5 -8.15 1.72 18.35
CA ALA A 5 -7.65 1.48 16.99
C ALA A 5 -7.28 0.00 16.81
N LYS A 6 -7.65 -0.56 15.66
CA LYS A 6 -7.31 -1.94 15.27
C LYS A 6 -6.26 -1.99 14.16
N TRP A 7 -6.15 -0.92 13.39
CA TRP A 7 -5.26 -0.79 12.24
C TRP A 7 -4.33 0.41 12.41
N VAL A 8 -3.15 0.34 11.81
CA VAL A 8 -2.20 1.44 11.80
C VAL A 8 -1.50 1.53 10.45
N ILE A 9 -1.44 2.74 9.88
CA ILE A 9 -0.71 3.02 8.64
C ILE A 9 0.75 3.30 9.01
N ILE A 10 1.68 2.62 8.32
CA ILE A 10 3.12 2.70 8.55
C ILE A 10 3.83 2.93 7.23
N GLY A 11 4.82 3.81 7.22
CA GLY A 11 5.62 4.08 6.03
C GLY A 11 4.91 4.89 4.96
N HIS A 12 3.82 5.60 5.29
CA HIS A 12 3.14 6.51 4.37
C HIS A 12 4.13 7.47 3.73
N SER A 13 3.93 7.81 2.47
CA SER A 13 4.84 8.65 1.68
C SER A 13 5.19 9.97 2.37
N GLU A 14 4.22 10.65 2.99
CA GLU A 14 4.46 11.87 3.77
C GLU A 14 5.39 11.62 4.97
N ARG A 15 5.25 10.50 5.66
CA ARG A 15 6.12 10.18 6.79
C ARG A 15 7.55 9.89 6.33
N ARG A 16 7.70 9.24 5.19
CA ARG A 16 9.02 9.04 4.56
C ARG A 16 9.65 10.37 4.14
N GLN A 17 8.85 11.24 3.54
CA GLN A 17 9.31 12.51 2.98
C GLN A 17 9.59 13.57 4.04
N TYR A 18 8.71 13.73 5.02
CA TYR A 18 8.77 14.85 5.98
C TYR A 18 9.28 14.47 7.36
N PHE A 19 9.22 13.20 7.73
CA PHE A 19 9.59 12.72 9.07
C PHE A 19 10.73 11.71 9.05
N GLY A 20 11.40 11.51 7.91
CA GLY A 20 12.59 10.68 7.80
C GLY A 20 12.35 9.19 8.05
N GLU A 21 11.13 8.68 7.83
CA GLU A 21 10.91 7.23 7.91
C GLU A 21 11.71 6.51 6.82
N THR A 22 12.52 5.55 7.25
CA THR A 22 13.30 4.65 6.39
C THR A 22 12.68 3.25 6.38
N ASP A 23 13.11 2.38 5.48
CA ASP A 23 12.62 1.00 5.46
C ASP A 23 12.95 0.25 6.76
N GLU A 24 14.08 0.56 7.39
CA GLU A 24 14.44 -0.01 8.70
C GLU A 24 13.45 0.46 9.80
N THR A 25 13.10 1.75 9.83
CA THR A 25 12.12 2.25 10.80
C THR A 25 10.71 1.75 10.52
N VAL A 26 10.35 1.56 9.25
CA VAL A 26 9.09 0.91 8.84
C VAL A 26 9.05 -0.51 9.38
N PHE A 27 10.11 -1.30 9.20
CA PHE A 27 10.20 -2.65 9.76
C PHE A 27 10.01 -2.66 11.28
N LYS A 28 10.78 -1.85 12.02
CA LYS A 28 10.69 -1.77 13.49
C LYS A 28 9.30 -1.37 13.97
N ARG A 29 8.64 -0.41 13.29
CA ARG A 29 7.27 0.02 13.61
C ARG A 29 6.24 -1.06 13.29
N THR A 30 6.43 -1.81 12.21
CA THR A 30 5.57 -2.93 11.83
C THR A 30 5.61 -4.01 12.91
N VAL A 31 6.80 -4.41 13.36
CA VAL A 31 6.96 -5.38 14.46
C VAL A 31 6.28 -4.88 15.74
N ALA A 32 6.57 -3.65 16.17
CA ALA A 32 5.97 -3.06 17.36
C ALA A 32 4.43 -2.97 17.28
N ALA A 33 3.87 -2.69 16.10
CA ALA A 33 2.43 -2.66 15.89
C ALA A 33 1.82 -4.06 16.04
N LEU A 34 2.44 -5.09 15.48
CA LEU A 34 2.01 -6.48 15.62
C LEU A 34 2.07 -6.95 17.06
N GLU A 35 3.15 -6.63 17.80
CA GLU A 35 3.30 -6.92 19.23
C GLU A 35 2.22 -6.23 20.09
N ALA A 36 1.78 -5.03 19.67
CA ALA A 36 0.69 -4.30 20.31
C ALA A 36 -0.71 -4.79 19.89
N GLY A 37 -0.83 -5.84 19.08
CA GLY A 37 -2.09 -6.40 18.60
C GLY A 37 -2.79 -5.54 17.54
N LEU A 38 -2.04 -4.63 16.87
CA LEU A 38 -2.54 -3.86 15.75
C LEU A 38 -2.26 -4.56 14.42
N LYS A 39 -3.10 -4.30 13.42
CA LYS A 39 -2.90 -4.77 12.04
C LYS A 39 -2.23 -3.67 11.22
N PRO A 40 -0.97 -3.83 10.79
CA PRO A 40 -0.28 -2.83 10.00
C PRO A 40 -0.80 -2.77 8.56
N ILE A 41 -0.95 -1.53 8.05
CA ILE A 41 -1.02 -1.23 6.62
C ILE A 41 0.31 -0.59 6.26
N VAL A 42 1.15 -1.32 5.54
CA VAL A 42 2.51 -0.86 5.20
C VAL A 42 2.51 -0.26 3.80
N CYS A 43 2.87 1.02 3.71
CA CYS A 43 2.91 1.77 2.48
C CYS A 43 4.25 1.62 1.76
N VAL A 44 4.17 1.37 0.45
CA VAL A 44 5.30 1.29 -0.49
C VAL A 44 4.94 2.02 -1.78
N GLY A 45 5.93 2.63 -2.42
CA GLY A 45 5.68 3.30 -3.69
C GLY A 45 6.82 4.23 -4.10
N GLU A 46 6.89 4.51 -5.38
CA GLU A 46 7.94 5.31 -6.02
C GLU A 46 7.54 6.76 -6.20
N LYS A 47 8.53 7.64 -6.25
CA LYS A 47 8.40 9.04 -6.65
C LYS A 47 8.36 9.19 -8.17
N LEU A 48 8.02 10.40 -8.65
CA LEU A 48 7.93 10.69 -10.08
C LEU A 48 9.26 10.45 -10.79
N GLU A 49 10.36 10.95 -10.23
CA GLU A 49 11.68 10.81 -10.84
C GLU A 49 12.12 9.34 -10.96
N GLU A 50 11.75 8.52 -9.97
CA GLU A 50 12.04 7.09 -9.96
C GLU A 50 11.22 6.37 -11.05
N ARG A 51 9.96 6.75 -11.21
CA ARG A 51 9.09 6.21 -12.24
C ARG A 51 9.56 6.59 -13.65
N GLU A 52 9.86 7.87 -13.88
CA GLU A 52 10.36 8.36 -15.16
C GLU A 52 11.70 7.73 -15.53
N ALA A 53 12.52 7.39 -14.54
CA ALA A 53 13.75 6.64 -14.72
C ALA A 53 13.56 5.11 -14.89
N GLY A 54 12.30 4.60 -14.94
CA GLY A 54 12.02 3.18 -15.04
C GLY A 54 12.40 2.34 -13.81
N LYS A 55 12.50 2.96 -12.63
CA LYS A 55 12.98 2.33 -11.39
C LYS A 55 11.87 1.86 -10.45
N THR A 56 10.59 1.89 -10.85
CA THR A 56 9.45 1.50 -10.02
C THR A 56 9.68 0.14 -9.34
N GLU A 57 9.99 -0.89 -10.11
CA GLU A 57 10.21 -2.24 -9.55
C GLU A 57 11.40 -2.30 -8.58
N GLN A 58 12.49 -1.58 -8.88
CA GLN A 58 13.67 -1.51 -8.01
C GLN A 58 13.33 -0.87 -6.66
N VAL A 59 12.56 0.22 -6.67
CA VAL A 59 12.11 0.93 -5.46
C VAL A 59 11.19 0.02 -4.64
N LEU A 60 10.18 -0.56 -5.27
CA LEU A 60 9.25 -1.48 -4.61
C LEU A 60 9.99 -2.67 -3.98
N LEU A 61 10.93 -3.28 -4.70
CA LEU A 61 11.74 -4.38 -4.19
C LEU A 61 12.55 -3.97 -2.95
N ALA A 62 13.19 -2.80 -2.98
CA ALA A 62 13.99 -2.30 -1.86
C ALA A 62 13.10 -2.07 -0.63
N GLN A 63 11.96 -1.41 -0.79
CA GLN A 63 11.01 -1.12 0.29
C GLN A 63 10.38 -2.38 0.87
N LEU A 64 9.99 -3.35 0.03
CA LEU A 64 9.45 -4.64 0.49
C LEU A 64 10.50 -5.43 1.28
N ARG A 65 11.73 -5.53 0.77
CA ARG A 65 12.83 -6.23 1.47
C ARG A 65 13.20 -5.55 2.79
N GLY A 66 13.34 -4.23 2.79
CA GLY A 66 13.74 -3.48 3.97
C GLY A 66 12.64 -3.40 5.03
N GLY A 67 11.37 -3.22 4.60
CA GLY A 67 10.22 -3.04 5.49
C GLY A 67 9.56 -4.33 5.96
N LEU A 68 9.60 -5.40 5.16
CA LEU A 68 8.86 -6.64 5.44
C LEU A 68 9.73 -7.90 5.39
N GLY A 69 10.89 -7.85 4.77
CA GLY A 69 11.67 -9.04 4.43
C GLY A 69 12.16 -9.89 5.61
N LYS A 70 12.14 -9.35 6.83
CA LYS A 70 12.53 -10.07 8.06
C LYS A 70 11.33 -10.54 8.90
N LEU A 71 10.09 -10.29 8.45
CA LEU A 71 8.91 -10.79 9.13
C LEU A 71 8.77 -12.29 8.96
N SER A 72 8.30 -12.97 10.01
CA SER A 72 7.89 -14.37 9.91
C SER A 72 6.62 -14.50 9.06
N ALA A 73 6.33 -15.71 8.56
CA ALA A 73 5.10 -15.97 7.81
C ALA A 73 3.85 -15.60 8.63
N GLN A 74 3.80 -15.95 9.90
CA GLN A 74 2.70 -15.62 10.80
C GLN A 74 2.53 -14.10 11.00
N GLN A 75 3.63 -13.34 11.07
CA GLN A 75 3.57 -11.88 11.14
C GLN A 75 3.06 -11.29 9.82
N LEU A 76 3.52 -11.83 8.70
CA LEU A 76 3.14 -11.35 7.38
C LEU A 76 1.65 -11.53 7.08
N GLU A 77 1.01 -12.60 7.57
CA GLU A 77 -0.43 -12.83 7.44
C GLU A 77 -1.29 -11.72 8.06
N GLN A 78 -0.75 -10.94 8.99
CA GLN A 78 -1.44 -9.83 9.64
C GLN A 78 -1.19 -8.48 8.97
N VAL A 79 -0.31 -8.43 7.97
CA VAL A 79 0.06 -7.21 7.26
C VAL A 79 -0.81 -7.03 6.01
N THR A 80 -1.22 -5.79 5.77
CA THR A 80 -1.78 -5.34 4.50
C THR A 80 -0.76 -4.41 3.86
N ILE A 81 -0.58 -4.47 2.54
CA ILE A 81 0.29 -3.55 1.80
C ILE A 81 -0.59 -2.47 1.14
N ALA A 82 -0.12 -1.23 1.13
CA ALA A 82 -0.71 -0.18 0.32
C ALA A 82 0.32 0.31 -0.70
N TYR A 83 0.01 0.20 -1.98
CA TYR A 83 0.82 0.78 -3.04
C TYR A 83 0.45 2.25 -3.24
N GLU A 84 1.39 3.13 -2.96
CA GLU A 84 1.26 4.57 -3.10
C GLU A 84 2.12 5.06 -4.28
N PRO A 85 1.58 5.24 -5.51
CA PRO A 85 2.28 6.00 -6.53
C PRO A 85 2.39 7.46 -6.05
N VAL A 86 3.53 7.82 -5.40
CA VAL A 86 3.69 9.12 -4.69
C VAL A 86 3.43 10.29 -5.63
N TRP A 87 3.77 10.14 -6.91
CA TRP A 87 3.51 11.12 -7.96
C TRP A 87 2.01 11.33 -8.28
N ALA A 88 1.14 10.44 -7.81
CA ALA A 88 -0.32 10.50 -8.01
C ALA A 88 -1.08 10.80 -6.70
N ILE A 89 -0.40 11.27 -5.64
CA ILE A 89 -1.03 11.64 -4.38
C ILE A 89 -1.11 13.16 -4.28
N GLY A 90 -2.34 13.71 -4.29
CA GLY A 90 -2.57 15.15 -4.12
C GLY A 90 -2.04 16.04 -5.24
N THR A 91 -1.56 15.48 -6.35
CA THR A 91 -0.95 16.22 -7.47
C THR A 91 -1.93 16.52 -8.62
N GLY A 92 -3.14 15.99 -8.56
CA GLY A 92 -4.10 15.99 -9.67
C GLY A 92 -3.81 14.94 -10.76
N ARG A 93 -2.67 14.25 -10.69
CA ARG A 93 -2.36 13.09 -11.55
C ARG A 93 -2.98 11.83 -10.96
N THR A 94 -3.38 10.89 -11.82
CA THR A 94 -3.88 9.57 -11.42
C THR A 94 -3.12 8.51 -12.19
N ALA A 95 -2.79 7.40 -11.54
CA ALA A 95 -2.35 6.21 -12.24
C ALA A 95 -3.53 5.62 -13.02
N THR A 96 -3.29 5.10 -14.22
CA THR A 96 -4.32 4.31 -14.88
C THR A 96 -4.52 2.98 -14.14
N PRO A 97 -5.68 2.31 -14.29
CA PRO A 97 -5.88 1.00 -13.70
C PRO A 97 -4.79 -0.01 -14.07
N GLU A 98 -4.31 0.01 -15.32
CA GLU A 98 -3.26 -0.88 -15.80
C GLU A 98 -1.91 -0.58 -15.15
N MET A 99 -1.56 0.70 -14.98
CA MET A 99 -0.34 1.11 -14.28
C MET A 99 -0.36 0.67 -12.81
N ALA A 100 -1.50 0.80 -12.16
CA ALA A 100 -1.70 0.33 -10.79
C ALA A 100 -1.61 -1.21 -10.74
N GLN A 101 -2.29 -1.90 -11.67
CA GLN A 101 -2.26 -3.36 -11.79
C GLN A 101 -0.82 -3.89 -11.94
N ASP A 102 -0.01 -3.29 -12.80
CA ASP A 102 1.37 -3.74 -13.01
C ASP A 102 2.20 -3.66 -11.73
N ALA A 103 2.07 -2.58 -10.96
CA ALA A 103 2.75 -2.44 -9.67
C ALA A 103 2.22 -3.45 -8.63
N HIS A 104 0.90 -3.65 -8.54
CA HIS A 104 0.28 -4.61 -7.63
C HIS A 104 0.71 -6.04 -7.95
N ARG A 105 0.69 -6.43 -9.23
CA ARG A 105 1.18 -7.73 -9.69
C ARG A 105 2.64 -7.93 -9.34
N TYR A 106 3.47 -6.91 -9.52
CA TYR A 106 4.88 -6.98 -9.13
C TYR A 106 5.04 -7.20 -7.63
N ILE A 107 4.36 -6.41 -6.79
CA ILE A 107 4.38 -6.56 -5.33
C ILE A 107 3.99 -7.99 -4.94
N ARG A 108 2.85 -8.50 -5.44
CA ARG A 108 2.38 -9.87 -5.16
C ARG A 108 3.40 -10.92 -5.58
N SER A 109 4.03 -10.74 -6.75
CA SER A 109 5.07 -11.65 -7.23
C SER A 109 6.31 -11.68 -6.33
N MET A 110 6.70 -10.53 -5.75
CA MET A 110 7.82 -10.44 -4.82
C MET A 110 7.51 -11.13 -3.49
N ILE A 111 6.29 -10.98 -2.97
CA ILE A 111 5.84 -11.72 -1.78
C ILE A 111 5.83 -13.23 -2.07
N ALA A 112 5.34 -13.65 -3.23
CA ALA A 112 5.35 -15.06 -3.62
C ALA A 112 6.77 -15.66 -3.70
N ARG A 113 7.72 -14.90 -4.23
CA ARG A 113 9.13 -15.33 -4.32
C ARG A 113 9.80 -15.45 -2.95
N GLN A 114 9.43 -14.60 -2.00
CA GLN A 114 10.07 -14.54 -0.70
C GLN A 114 9.40 -15.45 0.34
N HIS A 115 8.08 -15.59 0.29
CA HIS A 115 7.26 -16.24 1.33
C HIS A 115 6.36 -17.36 0.80
N GLY A 116 6.37 -17.61 -0.51
CA GLY A 116 5.52 -18.60 -1.16
C GLY A 116 4.18 -18.06 -1.66
N PHE A 117 3.52 -18.85 -2.51
CA PHE A 117 2.25 -18.46 -3.15
C PHE A 117 1.08 -18.36 -2.16
N GLY A 118 1.06 -19.17 -1.11
CA GLY A 118 -0.01 -19.15 -0.10
C GLY A 118 -0.15 -17.76 0.55
N PRO A 119 0.88 -17.24 1.22
CA PRO A 119 0.87 -15.89 1.79
C PRO A 119 0.61 -14.80 0.76
N ALA A 120 1.19 -14.90 -0.45
CA ALA A 120 0.99 -13.92 -1.49
C ALA A 120 -0.46 -13.81 -1.97
N ASN A 121 -1.16 -14.94 -2.09
CA ASN A 121 -2.56 -14.97 -2.51
C ASN A 121 -3.53 -14.52 -1.41
N GLN A 122 -3.16 -14.64 -0.15
CA GLN A 122 -3.97 -14.21 0.99
C GLN A 122 -3.72 -12.74 1.36
N MET A 123 -2.57 -12.18 0.99
CA MET A 123 -2.22 -10.80 1.31
C MET A 123 -3.10 -9.82 0.54
N ARG A 124 -3.66 -8.85 1.25
CA ARG A 124 -4.36 -7.73 0.64
C ARG A 124 -3.38 -6.65 0.23
N ILE A 125 -3.48 -6.22 -1.02
CA ILE A 125 -2.69 -5.11 -1.58
C ILE A 125 -3.67 -4.02 -2.02
N LEU A 126 -3.64 -2.89 -1.30
CA LEU A 126 -4.52 -1.76 -1.52
C LEU A 126 -3.88 -0.75 -2.47
N TYR A 127 -4.69 -0.13 -3.32
CA TYR A 127 -4.25 1.03 -4.08
C TYR A 127 -4.38 2.30 -3.22
N GLY A 128 -3.27 3.02 -3.03
CA GLY A 128 -3.16 4.22 -2.18
C GLY A 128 -2.87 5.51 -2.96
N GLY A 129 -3.04 5.53 -4.27
CA GLY A 129 -3.01 6.76 -5.06
C GLY A 129 -4.32 7.53 -4.99
N SER A 130 -4.55 8.44 -5.93
CA SER A 130 -5.79 9.22 -6.00
C SER A 130 -6.99 8.32 -6.33
N VAL A 131 -7.86 8.13 -5.34
CA VAL A 131 -9.10 7.37 -5.47
C VAL A 131 -10.29 8.33 -5.45
N LYS A 132 -11.20 8.17 -6.40
CA LYS A 132 -12.41 8.97 -6.57
C LYS A 132 -13.59 8.08 -6.97
N PRO A 133 -14.86 8.56 -6.83
CA PRO A 133 -16.04 7.82 -7.27
C PRO A 133 -16.03 7.40 -8.75
N ASP A 134 -15.38 8.18 -9.61
CA ASP A 134 -15.32 7.95 -11.06
C ASP A 134 -14.23 6.96 -11.49
N ASN A 135 -13.21 6.69 -10.67
CA ASN A 135 -12.12 5.80 -11.03
C ASN A 135 -12.08 4.48 -10.24
N ILE A 136 -12.75 4.41 -9.08
CA ILE A 136 -12.68 3.23 -8.21
C ILE A 136 -13.13 1.94 -8.90
N LYS A 137 -14.17 1.99 -9.74
CA LYS A 137 -14.67 0.81 -10.46
C LYS A 137 -13.61 0.23 -11.38
N GLY A 138 -12.89 1.06 -12.12
CA GLY A 138 -11.81 0.63 -13.02
C GLY A 138 -10.62 0.04 -12.25
N LEU A 139 -10.28 0.60 -11.09
CA LEU A 139 -9.24 0.09 -10.22
C LEU A 139 -9.63 -1.28 -9.64
N MET A 140 -10.84 -1.40 -9.10
CA MET A 140 -11.33 -2.65 -8.48
C MET A 140 -11.64 -3.76 -9.48
N ALA A 141 -11.69 -3.46 -10.77
CA ALA A 141 -11.78 -4.47 -11.83
C ALA A 141 -10.43 -5.19 -12.10
N GLN A 142 -9.33 -4.69 -11.54
CA GLN A 142 -8.00 -5.26 -11.74
C GLN A 142 -7.76 -6.47 -10.84
N PRO A 143 -7.15 -7.57 -11.35
CA PRO A 143 -7.06 -8.84 -10.63
C PRO A 143 -6.17 -8.82 -9.37
N ASP A 144 -5.19 -7.91 -9.29
CA ASP A 144 -4.28 -7.84 -8.15
C ASP A 144 -4.55 -6.67 -7.20
N ILE A 145 -5.60 -5.87 -7.44
CA ILE A 145 -6.02 -4.77 -6.57
C ILE A 145 -7.14 -5.24 -5.64
N ASP A 146 -6.83 -5.42 -4.36
CA ASP A 146 -7.77 -6.00 -3.37
C ASP A 146 -8.59 -4.94 -2.61
N GLY A 147 -8.37 -3.67 -2.89
CA GLY A 147 -9.06 -2.56 -2.23
C GLY A 147 -8.36 -1.23 -2.42
N ALA A 148 -8.78 -0.23 -1.67
CA ALA A 148 -8.21 1.11 -1.73
C ALA A 148 -7.91 1.67 -0.33
N LEU A 149 -6.81 2.44 -0.23
CA LEU A 149 -6.51 3.32 0.89
C LEU A 149 -6.87 4.75 0.48
N VAL A 150 -8.01 5.24 0.97
CA VAL A 150 -8.62 6.49 0.52
C VAL A 150 -8.21 7.65 1.43
N GLY A 151 -7.57 8.67 0.85
CA GLY A 151 -7.20 9.91 1.54
C GLY A 151 -8.30 10.97 1.48
N GLY A 152 -8.05 12.10 0.80
CA GLY A 152 -8.93 13.28 0.81
C GLY A 152 -10.39 13.02 0.47
N ALA A 153 -10.69 12.09 -0.44
CA ALA A 153 -12.07 11.75 -0.80
C ALA A 153 -12.86 11.10 0.36
N SER A 154 -12.19 10.60 1.41
CA SER A 154 -12.84 10.05 2.59
C SER A 154 -13.35 11.13 3.57
N LEU A 155 -12.96 12.39 3.38
CA LEU A 155 -13.41 13.52 4.21
C LEU A 155 -14.84 13.96 3.87
N GLU A 156 -15.34 13.60 2.68
CA GLU A 156 -16.67 13.90 2.22
C GLU A 156 -17.53 12.64 2.21
N ALA A 157 -18.57 12.59 3.06
CA ALA A 157 -19.38 11.40 3.30
C ALA A 157 -19.99 10.81 2.02
N ASN A 158 -20.56 11.66 1.14
CA ASN A 158 -21.15 11.19 -0.12
C ASN A 158 -20.10 10.64 -1.09
N SER A 159 -18.94 11.27 -1.17
CA SER A 159 -17.82 10.81 -1.99
C SER A 159 -17.33 9.45 -1.50
N PHE A 160 -17.12 9.31 -0.19
CA PHE A 160 -16.66 8.05 0.39
C PHE A 160 -17.70 6.94 0.23
N ALA A 161 -18.99 7.24 0.47
CA ALA A 161 -20.07 6.28 0.25
C ALA A 161 -20.12 5.79 -1.21
N SER A 162 -19.93 6.68 -2.19
CA SER A 162 -19.86 6.33 -3.61
C SER A 162 -18.64 5.45 -3.95
N ILE A 163 -17.50 5.67 -3.28
CA ILE A 163 -16.31 4.82 -3.42
C ILE A 163 -16.58 3.42 -2.84
N VAL A 164 -17.21 3.34 -1.67
CA VAL A 164 -17.52 2.03 -1.03
C VAL A 164 -18.54 1.24 -1.84
N ASN A 165 -19.51 1.92 -2.44
CA ASN A 165 -20.61 1.31 -3.22
C ASN A 165 -20.37 1.41 -4.73
N TYR A 166 -19.16 1.23 -5.20
CA TYR A 166 -18.71 1.43 -6.58
C TYR A 166 -19.31 0.49 -7.63
N GLN A 167 -20.16 -0.46 -7.27
CA GLN A 167 -20.77 -1.50 -8.13
C GLN A 167 -21.67 -0.93 -9.22
#